data_4d904db19c8fea0f9ba065c0ca7d369e
#
_entry.id   4d904db19c8fea0f9ba065c0ca7d369e
#
_cell.length_a   1.000
_cell.length_b   1.000
_cell.length_c   1.000
_cell.angle_alpha   90.00
_cell.angle_beta   90.00
_cell.angle_gamma   90.00
#
_symmetry.space_group_name_H-M   'P 1'
#
loop_
_entity.id
_entity.type
_entity.pdbx_description
1 polymer ?
#
loop_
_entity_poly.entity_id
_entity_poly.type
_entity_poly.pdbx_seq_one_letter_code
_entity_poly.pdbx_strand_id
1 'polypeptide(L)'
;MFRSLWVKFLILLVGVAVLSLSGTFALRELMLRDFQAYVEGETEDKIYWIIADFEGAYDRDNGWNAEVQSQNLIWAFTLGFEIRLLDETGNLVIDTEKAIEKTNPQAKRRLLALSQFRELKEPGEFFPYPLFLSGEQIGTLEARELRPLREGIFLSRSNRFLLMAIFIIGGIAIILSVLFSKRLTSPIKELARAASAISKGDFRKRVSITRHDEVGELSYTFSHMAQALEKQEILRKKLIADVAHELRTPLGVMRGELEGMIDGLIPNDIDHLQSLHDETGRLKKIVDGIEDLNQAEASILSLQKQRFKVKPFLENITERYRNIFLEKGINVEVQCPEDFEVEADPERLSQIIMNLINNASRAMDSGGLVSLNVSSGPMGLKITVDDTGTGIAEKDLPFIFDRFYHGSGGGLGIGLTIVKELVEAHGGKVEAKSILGKGSRFSIVLPTGGVHNSSQ
;
A
#
# COMPACT_ATOMS: atom_id res chain seq x y z
N MET A 1 22.49 -1.44 -8.99
CA MET A 1 21.97 -2.80 -8.91
C MET A 1 20.98 -3.01 -7.75
N PHE A 2 21.03 -2.25 -6.66
CA PHE A 2 20.18 -2.37 -5.46
C PHE A 2 18.82 -1.62 -5.50
N ARG A 3 18.36 -1.13 -6.64
CA ARG A 3 17.09 -0.35 -6.75
C ARG A 3 15.81 -1.19 -6.80
N SER A 4 15.92 -2.50 -7.05
CA SER A 4 14.72 -3.35 -7.14
C SER A 4 14.26 -3.80 -5.75
N LEU A 5 12.98 -3.62 -5.44
CA LEU A 5 12.33 -4.07 -4.20
C LEU A 5 12.55 -5.58 -3.97
N TRP A 6 12.54 -6.39 -5.03
CA TRP A 6 12.83 -7.83 -4.98
C TRP A 6 14.24 -8.11 -4.42
N VAL A 7 15.25 -7.36 -4.87
CA VAL A 7 16.64 -7.54 -4.40
C VAL A 7 16.75 -7.17 -2.92
N LYS A 8 16.05 -6.13 -2.45
CA LYS A 8 16.02 -5.75 -1.03
C LYS A 8 15.38 -6.83 -0.16
N PHE A 9 14.26 -7.41 -0.59
CA PHE A 9 13.63 -8.53 0.12
C PHE A 9 14.50 -9.78 0.10
N LEU A 10 15.15 -10.09 -1.02
CA LEU A 10 16.09 -11.22 -1.10
C LEU A 10 17.25 -11.05 -0.12
N ILE A 11 17.86 -9.87 -0.06
CA ILE A 11 18.96 -9.56 0.88
C ILE A 11 18.49 -9.70 2.32
N LEU A 12 17.30 -9.21 2.67
CA LEU A 12 16.74 -9.34 4.01
C LEU A 12 16.51 -10.80 4.39
N LEU A 13 15.92 -11.60 3.51
CA LEU A 13 15.69 -13.04 3.74
C LEU A 13 17.00 -13.81 3.86
N VAL A 14 17.98 -13.53 3.01
CA VAL A 14 19.32 -14.11 3.09
C VAL A 14 19.99 -13.69 4.40
N GLY A 15 19.88 -12.44 4.81
CA GLY A 15 20.41 -11.95 6.08
C GLY A 15 19.82 -12.68 7.29
N VAL A 16 18.50 -12.88 7.32
CA VAL A 16 17.81 -13.65 8.37
C VAL A 16 18.25 -15.12 8.35
N ALA A 17 18.37 -15.73 7.17
CA ALA A 17 18.85 -17.11 7.03
C ALA A 17 20.28 -17.27 7.54
N VAL A 18 21.19 -16.36 7.20
CA VAL A 18 22.57 -16.35 7.68
C VAL A 18 22.63 -16.21 9.20
N LEU A 19 21.84 -15.29 9.76
CA LEU A 19 21.78 -15.06 11.21
C LEU A 19 21.26 -16.29 11.97
N SER A 20 20.22 -16.95 11.45
CA SER A 20 19.67 -18.19 11.99
C SER A 20 20.69 -19.34 11.93
N LEU A 21 21.41 -19.49 10.81
CA LEU A 21 22.44 -20.51 10.65
C LEU A 21 23.64 -20.26 11.58
N SER A 22 24.04 -18.99 11.74
CA SER A 22 25.11 -18.61 12.67
C SER A 22 24.74 -18.94 14.13
N GLY A 23 23.49 -18.67 14.51
CA GLY A 23 22.96 -19.05 15.83
C GLY A 23 22.95 -20.57 16.04
N THR A 24 22.54 -21.33 15.04
CA THR A 24 22.54 -22.82 15.09
C THR A 24 23.96 -23.36 15.20
N PHE A 25 24.92 -22.77 14.48
CA PHE A 25 26.33 -23.14 14.56
C PHE A 25 26.92 -22.84 15.95
N ALA A 26 26.63 -21.65 16.50
CA ALA A 26 27.09 -21.27 17.84
C ALA A 26 26.54 -22.19 18.93
N LEU A 27 25.23 -22.51 18.86
CA LEU A 27 24.60 -23.47 19.78
C LEU A 27 25.24 -24.87 19.68
N ARG A 28 25.52 -25.32 18.48
CA ARG A 28 26.21 -26.59 18.27
C ARG A 28 27.59 -26.60 18.93
N GLU A 29 28.37 -25.54 18.76
CA GLU A 29 29.72 -25.44 19.34
C GLU A 29 29.69 -25.43 20.86
N LEU A 30 28.71 -24.73 21.46
CA LEU A 30 28.48 -24.78 22.89
C LEU A 30 28.12 -26.19 23.37
N MET A 31 27.16 -26.84 22.70
CA MET A 31 26.76 -28.22 23.05
C MET A 31 27.92 -29.20 22.90
N LEU A 32 28.81 -29.02 21.93
CA LEU A 32 29.99 -29.89 21.79
C LEU A 32 30.98 -29.69 22.95
N ARG A 33 31.23 -28.46 23.36
CA ARG A 33 32.09 -28.16 24.50
C ARG A 33 31.53 -28.74 25.81
N ASP A 34 30.24 -28.52 26.07
CA ASP A 34 29.56 -29.04 27.25
C ASP A 34 29.58 -30.58 27.26
N PHE A 35 29.37 -31.19 26.08
CA PHE A 35 29.43 -32.65 25.95
C PHE A 35 30.83 -33.19 26.20
N GLN A 36 31.88 -32.53 25.68
CA GLN A 36 33.28 -32.92 25.94
C GLN A 36 33.62 -32.78 27.40
N ALA A 37 33.30 -31.67 28.06
CA ALA A 37 33.52 -31.47 29.47
C ALA A 37 32.78 -32.53 30.35
N TYR A 38 31.56 -32.91 29.95
CA TYR A 38 30.81 -33.97 30.62
C TYR A 38 31.50 -35.33 30.47
N VAL A 39 31.96 -35.68 29.28
CA VAL A 39 32.65 -36.95 29.03
C VAL A 39 33.99 -37.01 29.77
N GLU A 40 34.76 -35.92 29.76
CA GLU A 40 36.03 -35.85 30.52
C GLU A 40 35.80 -36.02 32.04
N GLY A 41 34.80 -35.35 32.63
CA GLY A 41 34.46 -35.51 34.01
C GLY A 41 34.02 -36.95 34.36
N GLU A 42 33.17 -37.56 33.53
CA GLU A 42 32.75 -38.97 33.72
C GLU A 42 33.96 -39.94 33.63
N THR A 43 34.93 -39.63 32.79
CA THR A 43 36.15 -40.42 32.63
C THR A 43 37.05 -40.31 33.85
N GLU A 44 37.25 -39.11 34.38
CA GLU A 44 38.03 -38.89 35.63
C GLU A 44 37.39 -39.61 36.80
N ASP A 45 36.08 -39.49 37.00
CA ASP A 45 35.37 -40.19 38.08
C ASP A 45 35.58 -41.72 38.02
N LYS A 46 35.49 -42.30 36.83
CA LYS A 46 35.70 -43.74 36.63
C LYS A 46 37.13 -44.17 36.98
N ILE A 47 38.13 -43.38 36.60
CA ILE A 47 39.52 -43.67 36.95
C ILE A 47 39.73 -43.65 38.46
N TYR A 48 39.18 -42.66 39.18
CA TYR A 48 39.29 -42.63 40.64
C TYR A 48 38.65 -43.85 41.31
N TRP A 49 37.49 -44.30 40.79
CA TRP A 49 36.89 -45.58 41.32
C TRP A 49 37.77 -46.79 41.05
N ILE A 50 38.38 -46.88 39.87
CA ILE A 50 39.29 -47.97 39.52
C ILE A 50 40.51 -47.95 40.46
N ILE A 51 41.12 -46.74 40.64
CA ILE A 51 42.26 -46.58 41.54
C ILE A 51 41.92 -47.09 42.95
N ALA A 52 40.79 -46.67 43.52
CA ALA A 52 40.35 -47.04 44.82
C ALA A 52 40.12 -48.56 44.95
N ASP A 53 39.58 -49.20 43.91
CA ASP A 53 39.41 -50.67 43.90
C ASP A 53 40.76 -51.44 43.92
N PHE A 54 41.74 -50.91 43.12
CA PHE A 54 43.07 -51.52 43.13
C PHE A 54 43.80 -51.29 44.45
N GLU A 55 43.75 -50.10 45.02
CA GLU A 55 44.35 -49.81 46.35
C GLU A 55 43.70 -50.65 47.44
N GLY A 56 42.37 -50.81 47.44
CA GLY A 56 41.61 -51.64 48.41
C GLY A 56 41.90 -53.11 48.30
N ALA A 57 42.37 -53.59 47.16
CA ALA A 57 42.66 -55.01 46.91
C ALA A 57 44.16 -55.38 47.08
N TYR A 58 45.00 -54.46 47.62
CA TYR A 58 46.41 -54.72 47.92
C TYR A 58 46.54 -55.39 49.33
N ASP A 59 47.26 -56.51 49.34
CA ASP A 59 47.54 -57.22 50.60
C ASP A 59 48.93 -56.80 51.17
N ARG A 60 48.96 -56.24 52.35
CA ARG A 60 50.21 -55.78 52.99
C ARG A 60 51.21 -56.87 53.22
N ASP A 61 50.76 -58.10 53.51
CA ASP A 61 51.63 -59.18 53.85
C ASP A 61 52.12 -60.01 52.66
N ASN A 62 51.26 -60.03 51.56
CA ASN A 62 51.51 -60.88 50.38
C ASN A 62 51.76 -60.08 49.07
N GLY A 63 51.61 -58.73 49.14
CA GLY A 63 51.74 -57.88 47.99
C GLY A 63 50.59 -58.00 46.95
N TRP A 64 50.86 -57.77 45.72
CA TRP A 64 49.89 -57.85 44.60
C TRP A 64 49.49 -59.28 44.26
N ASN A 65 48.24 -59.66 44.46
CA ASN A 65 47.70 -60.93 44.04
C ASN A 65 47.11 -60.88 42.68
N ALA A 66 47.75 -61.41 41.62
CA ALA A 66 47.32 -61.36 40.24
C ALA A 66 45.96 -62.01 39.97
N GLU A 67 45.47 -62.90 40.81
CA GLU A 67 44.17 -63.57 40.68
C GLU A 67 43.02 -62.62 41.12
N VAL A 68 43.20 -61.93 42.23
CA VAL A 68 42.28 -60.92 42.76
C VAL A 68 42.25 -59.73 41.78
N GLN A 69 43.40 -59.25 41.34
CA GLN A 69 43.52 -58.13 40.45
C GLN A 69 42.93 -58.40 39.06
N SER A 70 42.87 -59.67 38.61
CA SER A 70 42.22 -60.03 37.33
C SER A 70 40.75 -59.63 37.28
N GLN A 71 40.02 -59.66 38.44
CA GLN A 71 38.62 -59.22 38.48
C GLN A 71 38.50 -57.71 38.33
N ASN A 72 39.37 -56.96 38.99
CA ASN A 72 39.40 -55.47 38.87
C ASN A 72 39.77 -55.02 37.49
N LEU A 73 40.71 -55.69 36.82
CA LEU A 73 41.07 -55.42 35.45
C LEU A 73 39.89 -55.66 34.47
N ILE A 74 39.16 -56.77 34.67
CA ILE A 74 37.98 -57.06 33.83
C ILE A 74 36.89 -56.03 34.08
N TRP A 75 36.67 -55.58 35.30
CA TRP A 75 35.73 -54.53 35.62
C TRP A 75 36.12 -53.21 35.01
N ALA A 76 37.37 -52.76 35.12
CA ALA A 76 37.92 -51.61 34.49
C ALA A 76 37.76 -51.65 32.96
N PHE A 77 37.98 -52.82 32.37
CA PHE A 77 37.76 -53.03 30.94
C PHE A 77 36.27 -52.85 30.56
N THR A 78 35.34 -53.29 31.40
CA THR A 78 33.91 -53.05 31.14
C THR A 78 33.54 -51.58 31.24
N LEU A 79 34.22 -50.82 32.11
CA LEU A 79 34.11 -49.36 32.21
C LEU A 79 34.75 -48.60 31.04
N GLY A 80 35.56 -49.27 30.24
CA GLY A 80 36.17 -48.68 29.05
C GLY A 80 37.64 -48.35 29.17
N PHE A 81 38.35 -48.96 30.12
CA PHE A 81 39.76 -48.74 30.33
C PHE A 81 40.55 -50.01 30.10
N GLU A 82 41.65 -49.87 29.42
CA GLU A 82 42.69 -50.88 29.38
C GLU A 82 43.77 -50.49 30.38
N ILE A 83 44.16 -51.46 31.24
CA ILE A 83 45.00 -51.20 32.39
C ILE A 83 46.18 -52.14 32.42
N ARG A 84 47.32 -51.61 32.88
CA ARG A 84 48.52 -52.37 33.28
C ARG A 84 48.82 -52.00 34.74
N LEU A 85 48.96 -52.99 35.53
CA LEU A 85 49.37 -52.83 36.94
C LEU A 85 50.87 -53.14 37.08
N LEU A 86 51.60 -52.13 37.56
CA LEU A 86 53.04 -52.25 37.80
C LEU A 86 53.26 -52.22 39.32
N ASP A 87 54.25 -53.04 39.80
CA ASP A 87 54.67 -53.02 41.17
C ASP A 87 55.52 -51.80 41.57
N GLU A 88 56.00 -51.68 42.76
CA GLU A 88 56.81 -50.55 43.25
C GLU A 88 58.14 -50.39 42.48
N THR A 89 58.63 -51.51 41.87
CA THR A 89 59.87 -51.55 41.11
C THR A 89 59.65 -51.30 39.60
N GLY A 90 58.40 -51.12 39.20
CA GLY A 90 58.02 -50.88 37.78
C GLY A 90 57.87 -52.19 36.98
N ASN A 91 57.85 -53.34 37.57
CA ASN A 91 57.61 -54.64 36.88
C ASN A 91 56.11 -54.83 36.63
N LEU A 92 55.72 -55.35 35.48
CA LEU A 92 54.37 -55.69 35.14
C LEU A 92 53.85 -56.87 36.00
N VAL A 93 52.86 -56.60 36.90
CA VAL A 93 52.18 -57.61 37.70
C VAL A 93 51.16 -58.36 36.82
N ILE A 94 50.26 -57.61 36.18
CA ILE A 94 49.21 -58.15 35.34
C ILE A 94 48.67 -57.01 34.44
N ASP A 95 48.19 -57.38 33.27
CA ASP A 95 47.52 -56.50 32.35
C ASP A 95 46.12 -57.00 31.97
N THR A 96 45.33 -56.12 31.32
CA THR A 96 43.96 -56.40 30.88
C THR A 96 43.92 -57.59 29.89
N GLU A 97 44.92 -57.78 29.06
CA GLU A 97 45.00 -58.91 28.11
C GLU A 97 45.13 -60.25 28.83
N LYS A 98 46.08 -60.33 29.73
CA LYS A 98 46.29 -61.54 30.55
C LYS A 98 45.08 -61.81 31.45
N ALA A 99 44.42 -60.81 31.99
CA ALA A 99 43.22 -60.98 32.81
C ALA A 99 42.06 -61.59 32.01
N ILE A 100 41.88 -61.08 30.72
CA ILE A 100 40.86 -61.62 29.79
C ILE A 100 41.18 -63.04 29.37
N GLU A 101 42.47 -63.38 29.18
CA GLU A 101 42.90 -64.77 28.85
C GLU A 101 42.59 -65.78 29.90
N LYS A 102 42.76 -65.43 31.20
CA LYS A 102 42.47 -66.30 32.36
C LYS A 102 40.99 -66.48 32.63
N THR A 103 40.10 -65.71 31.92
CA THR A 103 38.66 -65.72 32.17
C THR A 103 37.95 -66.90 31.51
N ASN A 104 36.82 -67.33 32.08
CA ASN A 104 35.93 -68.36 31.53
C ASN A 104 35.60 -68.07 30.07
N PRO A 105 35.58 -69.09 29.16
CA PRO A 105 35.35 -68.94 27.71
C PRO A 105 34.05 -68.23 27.38
N GLN A 106 33.01 -68.35 28.20
CA GLN A 106 31.75 -67.62 27.96
C GLN A 106 31.86 -66.10 28.27
N ALA A 107 32.53 -65.77 29.36
CA ALA A 107 32.79 -64.41 29.77
C ALA A 107 33.78 -63.73 28.78
N LYS A 108 34.85 -64.47 28.36
CA LYS A 108 35.76 -63.97 27.32
C LYS A 108 35.07 -63.60 26.03
N ARG A 109 34.13 -64.41 25.52
CA ARG A 109 33.34 -64.07 24.34
C ARG A 109 32.50 -62.82 24.55
N ARG A 110 31.90 -62.61 25.74
CA ARG A 110 31.13 -61.40 26.04
C ARG A 110 32.01 -60.16 26.14
N LEU A 111 33.18 -60.27 26.75
CA LEU A 111 34.12 -59.15 26.86
C LEU A 111 34.69 -58.77 25.48
N LEU A 112 35.03 -59.74 24.65
CA LEU A 112 35.47 -59.49 23.28
C LEU A 112 34.35 -58.91 22.39
N ALA A 113 33.10 -59.32 22.62
CA ALA A 113 31.97 -58.69 21.91
C ALA A 113 31.78 -57.23 22.34
N LEU A 114 31.99 -56.87 23.59
CA LEU A 114 31.99 -55.49 24.08
C LEU A 114 33.14 -54.68 23.47
N SER A 115 34.31 -55.27 23.26
CA SER A 115 35.43 -54.58 22.60
C SER A 115 35.21 -54.29 21.11
N GLN A 116 34.43 -55.14 20.39
CA GLN A 116 34.07 -54.89 18.99
C GLN A 116 33.19 -53.62 18.78
N PHE A 117 32.51 -53.18 19.80
CA PHE A 117 31.74 -51.88 19.79
C PHE A 117 32.60 -50.68 20.15
N ARG A 118 33.92 -50.87 20.36
CA ARG A 118 34.89 -49.84 20.73
C ARG A 118 35.99 -49.88 19.62
N GLU A 119 35.75 -49.18 18.51
CA GLU A 119 36.77 -49.04 17.45
C GLU A 119 37.99 -48.30 18.01
N LEU A 120 39.07 -49.04 18.20
CA LEU A 120 40.40 -48.50 18.41
C LEU A 120 40.92 -47.94 17.09
N LYS A 121 40.55 -46.72 16.75
CA LYS A 121 41.13 -46.09 15.55
C LYS A 121 42.58 -45.71 15.72
N GLU A 122 43.00 -45.38 16.90
CA GLU A 122 44.38 -45.26 17.37
C GLU A 122 44.39 -45.53 18.87
N PRO A 123 45.23 -46.47 19.37
CA PRO A 123 45.33 -46.69 20.82
C PRO A 123 45.93 -45.45 21.46
N GLY A 124 45.20 -44.81 22.42
CA GLY A 124 45.68 -43.70 23.23
C GLY A 124 46.95 -44.09 23.98
N GLU A 125 47.68 -43.12 24.49
CA GLU A 125 48.83 -43.37 25.36
C GLU A 125 48.34 -43.88 26.71
N PHE A 126 49.18 -44.68 27.38
CA PHE A 126 48.93 -45.07 28.75
C PHE A 126 49.34 -43.94 29.68
N PHE A 127 48.40 -43.50 30.56
CA PHE A 127 48.68 -42.51 31.60
C PHE A 127 48.98 -43.22 32.90
N PRO A 128 50.09 -42.90 33.61
CA PRO A 128 50.44 -43.49 34.88
C PRO A 128 49.70 -42.82 36.05
N TYR A 129 49.08 -43.61 36.89
CA TYR A 129 48.43 -43.20 38.14
C TYR A 129 49.13 -43.92 39.30
N PRO A 130 49.85 -43.23 40.22
CA PRO A 130 50.48 -43.87 41.38
C PRO A 130 49.41 -44.37 42.37
N LEU A 131 49.58 -45.58 42.86
CA LEU A 131 48.71 -46.22 43.86
C LEU A 131 49.34 -46.05 45.23
N PHE A 132 48.53 -45.67 46.20
CA PHE A 132 49.03 -45.43 47.58
C PHE A 132 48.24 -46.21 48.59
N LEU A 133 48.93 -46.71 49.60
CA LEU A 133 48.35 -47.32 50.82
C LEU A 133 48.98 -46.71 52.07
N SER A 134 48.18 -46.01 52.89
CA SER A 134 48.64 -45.33 54.09
C SER A 134 49.79 -44.36 53.93
N GLY A 135 49.86 -43.71 52.71
CA GLY A 135 50.86 -42.72 52.34
C GLY A 135 52.11 -43.24 51.66
N GLU A 136 52.28 -44.59 51.52
CA GLU A 136 53.37 -45.21 50.78
C GLU A 136 52.88 -45.63 49.40
N GLN A 137 53.73 -45.41 48.38
CA GLN A 137 53.40 -45.84 47.03
C GLN A 137 53.61 -47.35 46.90
N ILE A 138 52.52 -48.04 46.53
CA ILE A 138 52.48 -49.53 46.48
C ILE A 138 52.58 -50.05 45.04
N GLY A 139 52.56 -49.14 44.07
CA GLY A 139 52.67 -49.47 42.64
C GLY A 139 52.15 -48.33 41.74
N THR A 140 52.04 -48.64 40.45
CA THR A 140 51.53 -47.69 39.47
C THR A 140 50.51 -48.38 38.56
N LEU A 141 49.35 -47.73 38.41
CA LEU A 141 48.32 -48.16 37.48
C LEU A 141 48.49 -47.37 36.20
N GLU A 142 48.85 -48.01 35.10
CA GLU A 142 48.82 -47.36 33.77
C GLU A 142 47.47 -47.65 33.14
N ALA A 143 46.70 -46.56 32.89
CA ALA A 143 45.40 -46.68 32.28
C ALA A 143 45.33 -46.03 30.91
N ARG A 144 44.65 -46.67 29.98
CA ARG A 144 44.38 -46.17 28.66
C ARG A 144 42.85 -46.26 28.42
N GLU A 145 42.23 -45.11 28.02
CA GLU A 145 40.82 -45.07 27.71
C GLU A 145 40.58 -45.72 26.32
N LEU A 146 39.60 -46.60 26.26
CA LEU A 146 39.05 -47.17 25.07
C LEU A 146 37.92 -46.26 24.57
N ARG A 147 38.25 -45.29 23.70
CA ARG A 147 37.29 -44.30 23.26
C ARG A 147 36.01 -44.93 22.68
N PRO A 148 34.84 -44.58 23.20
CA PRO A 148 33.59 -45.14 22.71
C PRO A 148 33.25 -44.63 21.29
N LEU A 149 32.74 -45.49 20.42
CA LEU A 149 32.16 -45.18 19.08
C LEU A 149 31.10 -44.08 19.13
N ARG A 150 30.57 -43.75 20.32
CA ARG A 150 29.45 -42.82 20.53
C ARG A 150 29.78 -41.39 20.16
N GLU A 151 31.00 -40.92 20.38
CA GLU A 151 31.42 -39.54 20.00
C GLU A 151 31.40 -39.32 18.49
N GLY A 152 31.96 -40.24 17.73
CA GLY A 152 31.97 -40.19 16.29
C GLY A 152 30.56 -40.23 15.68
N ILE A 153 29.66 -41.02 16.30
CA ILE A 153 28.24 -41.09 15.88
C ILE A 153 27.53 -39.75 16.18
N PHE A 154 27.78 -39.16 17.34
CA PHE A 154 27.19 -37.89 17.74
C PHE A 154 27.61 -36.75 16.78
N LEU A 155 28.92 -36.64 16.54
CA LEU A 155 29.48 -35.64 15.59
C LEU A 155 28.91 -35.79 14.18
N SER A 156 28.87 -37.04 13.67
CA SER A 156 28.35 -37.30 12.31
C SER A 156 26.86 -37.00 12.20
N ARG A 157 26.07 -37.30 13.22
CA ARG A 157 24.64 -36.94 13.29
C ARG A 157 24.44 -35.44 13.38
N SER A 158 25.20 -34.75 14.25
CA SER A 158 25.13 -33.28 14.38
C SER A 158 25.44 -32.58 13.07
N ASN A 159 26.47 -33.02 12.35
CA ASN A 159 26.81 -32.47 11.03
C ASN A 159 25.69 -32.70 9.99
N ARG A 160 25.06 -33.88 10.00
CA ARG A 160 23.93 -34.19 9.11
C ARG A 160 22.71 -33.30 9.40
N PHE A 161 22.40 -33.06 10.68
CA PHE A 161 21.33 -32.14 11.06
C PHE A 161 21.62 -30.70 10.61
N LEU A 162 22.85 -30.22 10.75
CA LEU A 162 23.27 -28.92 10.25
C LEU A 162 23.08 -28.79 8.74
N LEU A 163 23.52 -29.77 7.97
CA LEU A 163 23.35 -29.78 6.52
C LEU A 163 21.87 -29.77 6.15
N MET A 164 21.04 -30.60 6.78
CA MET A 164 19.59 -30.58 6.57
C MET A 164 18.98 -29.21 6.91
N ALA A 165 19.37 -28.58 8.00
CA ALA A 165 18.88 -27.25 8.38
C ALA A 165 19.22 -26.21 7.33
N ILE A 166 20.45 -26.22 6.77
CA ILE A 166 20.88 -25.33 5.67
C ILE A 166 19.96 -25.48 4.44
N PHE A 167 19.73 -26.73 4.01
CA PHE A 167 18.88 -26.99 2.83
C PHE A 167 17.43 -26.59 3.07
N ILE A 168 16.87 -26.85 4.26
CA ILE A 168 15.49 -26.50 4.59
C ILE A 168 15.32 -24.98 4.66
N ILE A 169 16.17 -24.28 5.42
CA ILE A 169 16.11 -22.83 5.58
C ILE A 169 16.34 -22.13 4.22
N GLY A 170 17.34 -22.59 3.45
CA GLY A 170 17.60 -22.08 2.10
C GLY A 170 16.43 -22.29 1.15
N GLY A 171 15.83 -23.48 1.16
CA GLY A 171 14.64 -23.77 0.36
C GLY A 171 13.44 -22.90 0.72
N ILE A 172 13.16 -22.73 2.01
CA ILE A 172 12.08 -21.84 2.48
C ILE A 172 12.35 -20.40 2.07
N ALA A 173 13.58 -19.90 2.21
CA ALA A 173 13.95 -18.53 1.82
C ALA A 173 13.72 -18.29 0.32
N ILE A 174 14.07 -19.25 -0.54
CA ILE A 174 13.83 -19.15 -1.98
C ILE A 174 12.32 -19.13 -2.29
N ILE A 175 11.55 -20.04 -1.71
CA ILE A 175 10.08 -20.11 -1.90
C ILE A 175 9.43 -18.80 -1.46
N LEU A 176 9.75 -18.30 -0.28
CA LEU A 176 9.22 -17.03 0.23
C LEU A 176 9.61 -15.86 -0.69
N SER A 177 10.86 -15.80 -1.16
CA SER A 177 11.33 -14.75 -2.09
C SER A 177 10.51 -14.73 -3.38
N VAL A 178 10.22 -15.88 -3.97
CA VAL A 178 9.39 -16.00 -5.18
C VAL A 178 7.94 -15.59 -4.90
N LEU A 179 7.38 -16.01 -3.77
CA LEU A 179 6.01 -15.65 -3.37
C LEU A 179 5.87 -14.13 -3.15
N PHE A 180 6.79 -13.52 -2.41
CA PHE A 180 6.82 -12.07 -2.20
C PHE A 180 7.02 -11.29 -3.50
N SER A 181 7.89 -11.78 -4.40
CA SER A 181 8.08 -11.17 -5.72
C SER A 181 6.79 -11.13 -6.52
N LYS A 182 6.05 -12.24 -6.59
CA LYS A 182 4.78 -12.31 -7.32
C LYS A 182 3.66 -11.53 -6.64
N ARG A 183 3.58 -11.58 -5.30
CA ARG A 183 2.47 -10.97 -4.57
C ARG A 183 2.61 -9.47 -4.32
N LEU A 184 3.82 -8.95 -4.15
CA LEU A 184 4.03 -7.54 -3.81
C LEU A 184 4.79 -6.77 -4.90
N THR A 185 5.92 -7.30 -5.37
CA THR A 185 6.80 -6.53 -6.25
C THR A 185 6.23 -6.37 -7.65
N SER A 186 5.60 -7.41 -8.21
CA SER A 186 5.05 -7.37 -9.57
C SER A 186 3.88 -6.38 -9.69
N PRO A 187 2.85 -6.42 -8.83
CA PRO A 187 1.74 -5.46 -8.86
C PRO A 187 2.18 -4.00 -8.70
N ILE A 188 3.09 -3.73 -7.75
CA ILE A 188 3.62 -2.37 -7.55
C ILE A 188 4.36 -1.85 -8.79
N LYS A 189 5.12 -2.71 -9.47
CA LYS A 189 5.77 -2.33 -10.74
C LYS A 189 4.76 -2.05 -11.84
N GLU A 190 3.67 -2.79 -11.89
CA GLU A 190 2.59 -2.57 -12.85
C GLU A 190 1.90 -1.23 -12.62
N LEU A 191 1.56 -0.90 -11.37
CA LEU A 191 1.05 0.40 -10.97
C LEU A 191 2.02 1.53 -11.34
N ALA A 192 3.32 1.38 -11.05
CA ALA A 192 4.33 2.38 -11.40
C ALA A 192 4.46 2.59 -12.93
N ARG A 193 4.34 1.52 -13.73
CA ARG A 193 4.33 1.63 -15.20
C ARG A 193 3.07 2.31 -15.70
N ALA A 194 1.90 1.99 -15.12
CA ALA A 194 0.65 2.65 -15.47
C ALA A 194 0.68 4.14 -15.11
N ALA A 195 1.20 4.51 -13.93
CA ALA A 195 1.40 5.90 -13.54
C ALA A 195 2.33 6.65 -14.52
N SER A 196 3.43 6.02 -14.95
CA SER A 196 4.32 6.58 -15.96
C SER A 196 3.68 6.71 -17.35
N ALA A 197 2.74 5.83 -17.71
CA ALA A 197 1.99 5.95 -18.94
C ALA A 197 0.99 7.10 -18.88
N ILE A 198 0.27 7.24 -17.78
CA ILE A 198 -0.68 8.34 -17.54
C ILE A 198 0.04 9.69 -17.56
N SER A 199 1.22 9.82 -16.93
CA SER A 199 2.01 11.07 -16.97
C SER A 199 2.47 11.47 -18.36
N LYS A 200 2.48 10.54 -19.32
CA LYS A 200 2.77 10.78 -20.75
C LYS A 200 1.51 10.97 -21.60
N GLY A 201 0.34 11.04 -20.97
CA GLY A 201 -0.94 11.25 -21.63
C GLY A 201 -1.66 9.99 -22.11
N ASP A 202 -1.15 8.79 -21.79
CA ASP A 202 -1.85 7.52 -22.07
C ASP A 202 -2.78 7.15 -20.91
N PHE A 203 -3.95 7.77 -20.88
CA PHE A 203 -4.97 7.55 -19.86
C PHE A 203 -5.77 6.24 -20.04
N ARG A 204 -5.58 5.50 -21.14
CA ARG A 204 -6.33 4.25 -21.41
C ARG A 204 -5.75 3.05 -20.69
N LYS A 205 -4.53 3.16 -20.19
CA LYS A 205 -3.86 2.05 -19.53
C LYS A 205 -4.52 1.76 -18.19
N ARG A 206 -5.19 0.61 -18.10
CA ARG A 206 -5.86 0.14 -16.89
C ARG A 206 -4.97 -0.86 -16.16
N VAL A 207 -5.01 -0.80 -14.84
CA VAL A 207 -4.39 -1.80 -13.97
C VAL A 207 -5.52 -2.69 -13.45
N SER A 208 -5.54 -3.95 -13.89
CA SER A 208 -6.55 -4.92 -13.45
C SER A 208 -5.94 -5.83 -12.38
N ILE A 209 -5.91 -5.36 -11.13
CA ILE A 209 -5.48 -6.17 -10.00
C ILE A 209 -6.72 -6.53 -9.19
N THR A 210 -7.25 -7.72 -9.41
CA THR A 210 -8.37 -8.30 -8.66
C THR A 210 -7.85 -8.93 -7.36
N ARG A 211 -7.73 -8.12 -6.31
CA ARG A 211 -7.29 -8.56 -4.98
C ARG A 211 -8.11 -7.86 -3.90
N HIS A 212 -8.20 -8.51 -2.73
CA HIS A 212 -8.95 -8.02 -1.57
C HIS A 212 -7.99 -7.62 -0.42
N ASP A 213 -6.80 -7.13 -0.78
CA ASP A 213 -5.79 -6.63 0.16
C ASP A 213 -5.47 -5.16 -0.13
N GLU A 214 -4.54 -4.57 0.60
CA GLU A 214 -4.14 -3.17 0.48
C GLU A 214 -3.62 -2.84 -0.93
N VAL A 215 -3.03 -3.81 -1.63
CA VAL A 215 -2.60 -3.65 -3.03
C VAL A 215 -3.79 -3.59 -3.97
N GLY A 216 -4.86 -4.34 -3.66
CA GLY A 216 -6.13 -4.28 -4.37
C GLY A 216 -6.83 -2.93 -4.20
N GLU A 217 -6.90 -2.41 -2.96
CA GLU A 217 -7.44 -1.10 -2.64
C GLU A 217 -6.68 0.04 -3.34
N LEU A 218 -5.34 -0.02 -3.32
CA LEU A 218 -4.49 0.92 -4.04
C LEU A 218 -4.75 0.90 -5.55
N SER A 219 -4.92 -0.29 -6.12
CA SER A 219 -5.21 -0.45 -7.56
C SER A 219 -6.57 0.08 -7.94
N TYR A 220 -7.57 -0.11 -7.09
CA TYR A 220 -8.90 0.45 -7.25
C TYR A 220 -8.87 1.99 -7.24
N THR A 221 -8.27 2.56 -6.20
CA THR A 221 -8.12 4.01 -6.04
C THR A 221 -7.35 4.63 -7.21
N PHE A 222 -6.26 3.98 -7.65
CA PHE A 222 -5.48 4.40 -8.81
C PHE A 222 -6.32 4.37 -10.10
N SER A 223 -7.13 3.33 -10.30
CA SER A 223 -8.00 3.21 -11.47
C SER A 223 -9.07 4.29 -11.50
N HIS A 224 -9.66 4.61 -10.36
CA HIS A 224 -10.59 5.74 -10.23
C HIS A 224 -9.96 7.07 -10.55
N MET A 225 -8.76 7.34 -10.02
CA MET A 225 -7.99 8.54 -10.35
C MET A 225 -7.69 8.63 -11.87
N ALA A 226 -7.26 7.52 -12.48
CA ALA A 226 -6.99 7.45 -13.91
C ALA A 226 -8.23 7.75 -14.76
N GLN A 227 -9.41 7.24 -14.36
CA GLN A 227 -10.68 7.53 -15.02
C GLN A 227 -11.07 9.00 -14.88
N ALA A 228 -10.90 9.59 -13.71
CA ALA A 228 -11.18 11.01 -13.49
C ALA A 228 -10.30 11.89 -14.36
N LEU A 229 -9.00 11.60 -14.44
CA LEU A 229 -8.05 12.31 -15.31
C LEU A 229 -8.39 12.16 -16.80
N GLU A 230 -8.76 10.95 -17.25
CA GLU A 230 -9.19 10.71 -18.63
C GLU A 230 -10.42 11.55 -18.98
N LYS A 231 -11.42 11.54 -18.10
CA LYS A 231 -12.65 12.33 -18.28
C LYS A 231 -12.32 13.84 -18.34
N GLN A 232 -11.48 14.31 -17.47
CA GLN A 232 -11.04 15.72 -17.45
C GLN A 232 -10.32 16.11 -18.74
N GLU A 233 -9.42 15.26 -19.25
CA GLU A 233 -8.69 15.55 -20.51
C GLU A 233 -9.61 15.53 -21.73
N ILE A 234 -10.58 14.62 -21.78
CA ILE A 234 -11.61 14.60 -22.85
C ILE A 234 -12.43 15.89 -22.83
N LEU A 235 -12.89 16.32 -21.65
CA LEU A 235 -13.65 17.56 -21.48
C LEU A 235 -12.81 18.77 -21.88
N ARG A 236 -11.55 18.83 -21.48
CA ARG A 236 -10.62 19.90 -21.86
C ARG A 236 -10.40 19.98 -23.37
N LYS A 237 -10.20 18.83 -24.03
CA LYS A 237 -10.04 18.81 -25.50
C LYS A 237 -11.30 19.23 -26.19
N LYS A 238 -12.47 18.82 -25.73
CA LYS A 238 -13.75 19.24 -26.25
C LYS A 238 -13.91 20.77 -26.11
N LEU A 239 -13.63 21.31 -24.91
CA LEU A 239 -13.67 22.75 -24.66
C LEU A 239 -12.81 23.56 -25.68
N ILE A 240 -11.55 23.13 -25.86
CA ILE A 240 -10.64 23.83 -26.81
C ILE A 240 -11.19 23.76 -28.24
N ALA A 241 -11.74 22.63 -28.65
CA ALA A 241 -12.32 22.47 -29.99
C ALA A 241 -13.56 23.36 -30.18
N ASP A 242 -14.45 23.40 -29.17
CA ASP A 242 -15.68 24.21 -29.21
C ASP A 242 -15.34 25.71 -29.22
N VAL A 243 -14.41 26.18 -28.36
CA VAL A 243 -13.89 27.55 -28.36
C VAL A 243 -13.30 27.95 -29.73
N ALA A 244 -12.46 27.08 -30.29
CA ALA A 244 -11.86 27.35 -31.60
C ALA A 244 -12.91 27.46 -32.70
N HIS A 245 -14.00 26.69 -32.62
CA HIS A 245 -15.10 26.74 -33.55
C HIS A 245 -15.88 28.06 -33.42
N GLU A 246 -16.28 28.43 -32.21
CA GLU A 246 -17.03 29.65 -31.92
C GLU A 246 -16.26 30.94 -32.22
N LEU A 247 -14.93 30.95 -32.10
CA LEU A 247 -14.10 32.08 -32.50
C LEU A 247 -13.90 32.17 -34.02
N ARG A 248 -13.83 31.03 -34.73
CA ARG A 248 -13.55 30.99 -36.16
C ARG A 248 -14.68 31.63 -36.98
N THR A 249 -15.93 31.41 -36.58
CA THR A 249 -17.11 31.90 -37.31
C THR A 249 -17.15 33.42 -37.38
N PRO A 250 -17.15 34.20 -36.29
CA PRO A 250 -17.16 35.65 -36.31
C PRO A 250 -15.92 36.25 -37.00
N LEU A 251 -14.75 35.65 -36.75
CA LEU A 251 -13.52 36.06 -37.43
C LEU A 251 -13.61 35.88 -38.95
N GLY A 252 -14.22 34.79 -39.41
CA GLY A 252 -14.44 34.53 -40.82
C GLY A 252 -15.39 35.56 -41.47
N VAL A 253 -16.49 35.90 -40.77
CA VAL A 253 -17.44 36.94 -41.23
C VAL A 253 -16.75 38.30 -41.32
N MET A 254 -16.10 38.75 -40.25
CA MET A 254 -15.40 40.03 -40.24
C MET A 254 -14.34 40.12 -41.35
N ARG A 255 -13.57 39.05 -41.52
CA ARG A 255 -12.56 39.00 -42.58
C ARG A 255 -13.17 39.05 -43.98
N GLY A 256 -14.24 38.31 -44.21
CA GLY A 256 -14.94 38.29 -45.47
C GLY A 256 -15.55 39.69 -45.85
N GLU A 257 -16.17 40.36 -44.86
CA GLU A 257 -16.69 41.72 -45.04
C GLU A 257 -15.55 42.69 -45.29
N LEU A 258 -14.46 42.65 -44.56
CA LEU A 258 -13.29 43.53 -44.80
C LEU A 258 -12.63 43.26 -46.15
N GLU A 259 -12.41 42.01 -46.55
CA GLU A 259 -11.86 41.65 -47.86
C GLU A 259 -12.80 42.16 -48.98
N GLY A 260 -14.13 41.97 -48.84
CA GLY A 260 -15.11 42.48 -49.78
C GLY A 260 -15.12 43.98 -49.87
N MET A 261 -14.90 44.75 -48.80
CA MET A 261 -14.77 46.19 -48.81
C MET A 261 -13.47 46.62 -49.50
N ILE A 262 -12.36 45.97 -49.24
CA ILE A 262 -11.03 46.21 -49.83
C ILE A 262 -11.11 46.01 -51.37
N ASP A 263 -11.80 44.96 -51.81
CA ASP A 263 -11.95 44.60 -53.21
C ASP A 263 -13.04 45.44 -53.93
N GLY A 264 -13.72 46.33 -53.20
CA GLY A 264 -14.79 47.17 -53.74
C GLY A 264 -16.08 46.40 -54.03
N LEU A 265 -16.24 45.19 -53.56
CA LEU A 265 -17.43 44.36 -53.77
C LEU A 265 -18.54 44.65 -52.74
N ILE A 266 -18.16 45.19 -51.57
CA ILE A 266 -19.04 45.60 -50.48
C ILE A 266 -18.85 47.11 -50.26
N PRO A 267 -19.95 47.91 -50.14
CA PRO A 267 -19.84 49.30 -49.84
C PRO A 267 -19.16 49.57 -48.48
N ASN A 268 -18.31 50.58 -48.45
CA ASN A 268 -17.73 51.08 -47.19
C ASN A 268 -18.67 52.11 -46.56
N ASP A 269 -19.79 51.64 -46.04
CA ASP A 269 -20.82 52.50 -45.44
C ASP A 269 -20.97 52.22 -43.94
N ILE A 270 -21.83 53.00 -43.28
CA ILE A 270 -22.02 52.94 -41.84
C ILE A 270 -22.62 51.59 -41.38
N ASP A 271 -23.46 50.98 -42.25
CA ASP A 271 -24.19 49.76 -41.91
C ASP A 271 -23.23 48.57 -41.84
N HIS A 272 -22.29 48.44 -42.77
CA HIS A 272 -21.26 47.40 -42.76
C HIS A 272 -20.22 47.59 -41.63
N LEU A 273 -19.85 48.86 -41.33
CA LEU A 273 -19.00 49.20 -40.21
C LEU A 273 -19.69 48.86 -38.90
N GLN A 274 -20.99 49.03 -38.77
CA GLN A 274 -21.78 48.61 -37.60
C GLN A 274 -21.84 47.10 -37.50
N SER A 275 -22.02 46.39 -38.62
CA SER A 275 -21.95 44.92 -38.64
C SER A 275 -20.62 44.40 -38.06
N LEU A 276 -19.50 44.96 -38.54
CA LEU A 276 -18.15 44.61 -38.01
C LEU A 276 -18.00 44.94 -36.52
N HIS A 277 -18.51 46.09 -36.08
CA HIS A 277 -18.51 46.47 -34.67
C HIS A 277 -19.32 45.49 -33.82
N ASP A 278 -20.49 45.06 -34.26
CA ASP A 278 -21.34 44.11 -33.56
C ASP A 278 -20.69 42.74 -33.46
N GLU A 279 -19.97 42.31 -34.53
CA GLU A 279 -19.24 41.04 -34.53
C GLU A 279 -18.00 41.08 -33.59
N THR A 280 -17.31 42.24 -33.46
CA THR A 280 -16.28 42.41 -32.40
C THR A 280 -16.88 42.33 -31.00
N GLY A 281 -18.08 42.90 -30.81
CA GLY A 281 -18.84 42.80 -29.55
C GLY A 281 -19.22 41.34 -29.22
N ARG A 282 -19.55 40.53 -30.25
CA ARG A 282 -19.81 39.11 -30.11
C ARG A 282 -18.55 38.34 -29.69
N LEU A 283 -17.39 38.61 -30.32
CA LEU A 283 -16.11 38.03 -29.94
C LEU A 283 -15.75 38.32 -28.47
N LYS A 284 -15.91 39.60 -28.05
CA LYS A 284 -15.67 39.97 -26.66
C LYS A 284 -16.52 39.14 -25.72
N LYS A 285 -17.83 38.96 -25.96
CA LYS A 285 -18.71 38.14 -25.13
C LYS A 285 -18.25 36.68 -25.06
N ILE A 286 -17.69 36.12 -26.17
CA ILE A 286 -17.14 34.76 -26.16
C ILE A 286 -15.96 34.67 -25.19
N VAL A 287 -15.02 35.61 -25.25
CA VAL A 287 -13.83 35.64 -24.38
C VAL A 287 -14.24 35.79 -22.91
N ASP A 288 -15.12 36.79 -22.62
CA ASP A 288 -15.63 37.04 -21.29
C ASP A 288 -16.33 35.78 -20.71
N GLY A 289 -17.14 35.09 -21.54
CA GLY A 289 -17.82 33.85 -21.12
C GLY A 289 -16.87 32.67 -20.85
N ILE A 290 -15.76 32.58 -21.57
CA ILE A 290 -14.71 31.57 -21.32
C ILE A 290 -14.00 31.89 -19.99
N GLU A 291 -13.74 33.17 -19.71
CA GLU A 291 -13.13 33.60 -18.44
C GLU A 291 -14.05 33.28 -17.27
N ASP A 292 -15.33 33.58 -17.38
CA ASP A 292 -16.36 33.27 -16.40
C ASP A 292 -16.45 31.74 -16.12
N LEU A 293 -16.36 30.92 -17.19
CA LEU A 293 -16.35 29.46 -17.06
C LEU A 293 -15.11 28.96 -16.32
N ASN A 294 -13.91 29.47 -16.69
CA ASN A 294 -12.68 29.12 -16.01
C ASN A 294 -12.71 29.50 -14.51
N GLN A 295 -13.27 30.69 -14.20
CA GLN A 295 -13.44 31.10 -12.80
C GLN A 295 -14.44 30.23 -12.06
N ALA A 296 -15.53 29.82 -12.70
CA ALA A 296 -16.51 28.90 -12.10
C ALA A 296 -15.86 27.53 -11.82
N GLU A 297 -15.10 26.96 -12.78
CA GLU A 297 -14.37 25.72 -12.58
C GLU A 297 -13.32 25.80 -11.44
N ALA A 298 -12.56 26.90 -11.37
CA ALA A 298 -11.60 27.13 -10.30
C ALA A 298 -12.28 27.24 -8.92
N SER A 299 -13.49 27.80 -8.88
CA SER A 299 -14.29 27.99 -7.65
C SER A 299 -14.79 26.67 -7.06
N ILE A 300 -14.89 25.58 -7.85
CA ILE A 300 -15.26 24.25 -7.36
C ILE A 300 -14.31 23.80 -6.24
N LEU A 301 -13.04 24.22 -6.31
CA LEU A 301 -12.00 23.85 -5.33
C LEU A 301 -11.92 24.80 -4.11
N SER A 302 -12.61 25.97 -4.14
CA SER A 302 -12.41 27.04 -3.15
C SER A 302 -13.63 27.89 -2.86
N LEU A 303 -14.84 27.28 -2.77
CA LEU A 303 -16.05 28.00 -2.38
C LEU A 303 -15.93 28.60 -0.98
N GLN A 304 -16.22 29.90 -0.86
CA GLN A 304 -16.27 30.60 0.41
C GLN A 304 -17.71 30.62 0.93
N LYS A 305 -18.16 29.48 1.46
CA LYS A 305 -19.52 29.31 1.97
C LYS A 305 -19.73 30.15 3.23
N GLN A 306 -20.83 30.89 3.27
CA GLN A 306 -21.28 31.68 4.39
C GLN A 306 -22.76 31.41 4.63
N ARG A 307 -23.20 31.59 5.87
CA ARG A 307 -24.63 31.55 6.21
C ARG A 307 -25.25 32.93 6.07
N PHE A 308 -26.32 33.01 5.31
CA PHE A 308 -27.04 34.26 5.10
C PHE A 308 -28.52 33.99 4.78
N LYS A 309 -29.34 35.05 4.98
CA LYS A 309 -30.77 35.04 4.70
C LYS A 309 -30.99 35.18 3.20
N VAL A 310 -31.78 34.28 2.61
CA VAL A 310 -32.00 34.21 1.15
C VAL A 310 -32.88 35.35 0.66
N LYS A 311 -33.91 35.75 1.41
CA LYS A 311 -34.85 36.81 0.99
C LYS A 311 -34.17 38.15 0.74
N PRO A 312 -33.46 38.76 1.73
CA PRO A 312 -32.77 40.03 1.51
C PRO A 312 -31.64 39.91 0.45
N PHE A 313 -31.03 38.75 0.29
CA PHE A 313 -30.03 38.51 -0.73
C PHE A 313 -30.61 38.58 -2.14
N LEU A 314 -31.75 37.91 -2.40
CA LEU A 314 -32.43 37.95 -3.70
C LEU A 314 -33.01 39.34 -4.01
N GLU A 315 -33.61 39.98 -2.99
CA GLU A 315 -34.10 41.35 -3.14
C GLU A 315 -32.99 42.34 -3.50
N ASN A 316 -31.81 42.21 -2.90
CA ASN A 316 -30.67 43.08 -3.23
C ASN A 316 -30.18 42.88 -4.69
N ILE A 317 -30.14 41.64 -5.14
CA ILE A 317 -29.75 41.33 -6.50
C ILE A 317 -30.76 41.93 -7.51
N THR A 318 -32.04 41.65 -7.29
CA THR A 318 -33.11 42.13 -8.19
C THR A 318 -33.20 43.65 -8.25
N GLU A 319 -33.08 44.34 -7.10
CA GLU A 319 -33.10 45.79 -7.01
C GLU A 319 -31.92 46.43 -7.73
N ARG A 320 -30.71 45.87 -7.63
CA ARG A 320 -29.51 46.37 -8.32
C ARG A 320 -29.66 46.39 -9.85
N TYR A 321 -30.41 45.47 -10.41
CA TYR A 321 -30.59 45.34 -11.86
C TYR A 321 -31.99 45.78 -12.34
N ARG A 322 -32.82 46.27 -11.44
CA ARG A 322 -34.22 46.64 -11.72
C ARG A 322 -34.39 47.57 -12.89
N ASN A 323 -33.57 48.61 -12.99
CA ASN A 323 -33.66 49.59 -14.09
C ASN A 323 -33.39 48.95 -15.46
N ILE A 324 -32.41 48.03 -15.52
CA ILE A 324 -32.04 47.30 -16.77
C ILE A 324 -33.20 46.40 -17.23
N PHE A 325 -33.88 45.75 -16.28
CA PHE A 325 -35.05 44.91 -16.60
C PHE A 325 -36.26 45.74 -17.01
N LEU A 326 -36.52 46.85 -16.34
CA LEU A 326 -37.63 47.77 -16.65
C LEU A 326 -37.46 48.39 -18.05
N GLU A 327 -36.26 48.77 -18.47
CA GLU A 327 -35.97 49.27 -19.84
C GLU A 327 -36.37 48.27 -20.91
N LYS A 328 -36.28 46.97 -20.60
CA LYS A 328 -36.70 45.87 -21.45
C LYS A 328 -38.14 45.43 -21.26
N GLY A 329 -38.92 46.13 -20.44
CA GLY A 329 -40.31 45.79 -20.11
C GLY A 329 -40.46 44.51 -19.28
N ILE A 330 -39.39 44.09 -18.59
CA ILE A 330 -39.39 42.85 -17.78
C ILE A 330 -39.63 43.19 -16.30
N ASN A 331 -40.64 42.57 -15.72
CA ASN A 331 -40.88 42.63 -14.30
C ASN A 331 -40.18 41.45 -13.60
N VAL A 332 -39.49 41.70 -12.47
CA VAL A 332 -38.86 40.66 -11.67
C VAL A 332 -39.50 40.68 -10.27
N GLU A 333 -40.09 39.55 -9.87
CA GLU A 333 -40.74 39.37 -8.59
C GLU A 333 -40.03 38.33 -7.73
N VAL A 334 -39.85 38.63 -6.43
CA VAL A 334 -39.26 37.69 -5.46
C VAL A 334 -40.37 37.21 -4.51
N GLN A 335 -40.66 35.94 -4.52
CA GLN A 335 -41.60 35.25 -3.64
C GLN A 335 -40.88 34.36 -2.66
N CYS A 336 -40.62 34.83 -1.47
CA CYS A 336 -39.95 34.11 -0.40
C CYS A 336 -40.83 34.21 0.86
N PRO A 337 -41.72 33.23 1.10
CA PRO A 337 -42.71 33.30 2.17
C PRO A 337 -42.11 33.28 3.57
N GLU A 338 -40.95 32.66 3.75
CA GLU A 338 -40.24 32.53 5.00
C GLU A 338 -38.81 33.04 4.86
N ASP A 339 -38.19 33.41 5.97
CA ASP A 339 -36.81 33.89 6.00
C ASP A 339 -35.81 32.74 6.09
N PHE A 340 -35.65 32.04 4.97
CA PHE A 340 -34.75 30.90 4.88
C PHE A 340 -33.29 31.31 5.00
N GLU A 341 -32.47 30.50 5.70
CA GLU A 341 -31.04 30.62 5.70
C GLU A 341 -30.41 29.54 4.77
N VAL A 342 -29.35 29.92 4.07
CA VAL A 342 -28.54 29.01 3.23
C VAL A 342 -27.07 29.14 3.59
N GLU A 343 -26.34 28.02 3.49
CA GLU A 343 -24.89 27.98 3.58
C GLU A 343 -24.33 27.84 2.17
N ALA A 344 -23.99 28.98 1.54
CA ALA A 344 -23.53 29.05 0.16
C ALA A 344 -22.49 30.17 0.02
N ASP A 345 -21.78 30.18 -1.11
CA ASP A 345 -20.94 31.30 -1.51
C ASP A 345 -21.82 32.39 -2.14
N PRO A 346 -21.92 33.60 -1.54
CA PRO A 346 -22.83 34.63 -1.99
C PRO A 346 -22.51 35.14 -3.40
N GLU A 347 -21.22 35.25 -3.76
CA GLU A 347 -20.82 35.73 -5.11
C GLU A 347 -21.22 34.72 -6.18
N ARG A 348 -20.99 33.43 -5.91
CA ARG A 348 -21.35 32.36 -6.84
C ARG A 348 -22.84 32.12 -6.92
N LEU A 349 -23.56 32.25 -5.80
CA LEU A 349 -25.02 32.19 -5.86
C LEU A 349 -25.61 33.38 -6.63
N SER A 350 -25.04 34.59 -6.46
CA SER A 350 -25.43 35.75 -7.26
C SER A 350 -25.19 35.49 -8.76
N GLN A 351 -24.06 34.89 -9.13
CA GLN A 351 -23.74 34.53 -10.51
C GLN A 351 -24.74 33.50 -11.09
N ILE A 352 -25.14 32.50 -10.31
CA ILE A 352 -26.18 31.54 -10.69
C ILE A 352 -27.48 32.23 -10.98
N ILE A 353 -27.99 33.06 -10.04
CA ILE A 353 -29.27 33.76 -10.17
C ILE A 353 -29.25 34.71 -11.37
N MET A 354 -28.17 35.49 -11.55
CA MET A 354 -28.05 36.42 -12.68
C MET A 354 -28.00 35.70 -14.02
N ASN A 355 -27.32 34.55 -14.14
CA ASN A 355 -27.33 33.76 -15.38
C ASN A 355 -28.73 33.25 -15.71
N LEU A 356 -29.53 32.82 -14.72
CA LEU A 356 -30.90 32.38 -14.93
C LEU A 356 -31.81 33.54 -15.33
N ILE A 357 -31.72 34.72 -14.67
CA ILE A 357 -32.51 35.89 -15.01
C ILE A 357 -32.13 36.44 -16.39
N ASN A 358 -30.85 36.51 -16.73
CA ASN A 358 -30.38 36.91 -18.05
C ASN A 358 -30.87 35.98 -19.17
N ASN A 359 -30.91 34.67 -18.88
CA ASN A 359 -31.48 33.70 -19.81
C ASN A 359 -32.97 33.92 -20.03
N ALA A 360 -33.74 34.13 -18.97
CA ALA A 360 -35.14 34.49 -19.00
C ALA A 360 -35.38 35.81 -19.80
N SER A 361 -34.56 36.84 -19.52
CA SER A 361 -34.63 38.14 -20.27
C SER A 361 -34.39 38.02 -21.76
N ARG A 362 -33.55 37.12 -22.21
CA ARG A 362 -33.31 36.87 -23.64
C ARG A 362 -34.46 36.12 -24.31
N ALA A 363 -35.20 35.32 -23.53
CA ALA A 363 -36.37 34.60 -24.05
C ALA A 363 -37.65 35.45 -24.12
N MET A 364 -37.60 36.76 -23.72
CA MET A 364 -38.75 37.67 -23.65
C MET A 364 -38.47 38.95 -24.45
N ASP A 365 -38.69 38.91 -25.76
CA ASP A 365 -38.41 40.05 -26.67
C ASP A 365 -39.35 41.24 -26.44
N SER A 366 -40.55 41.02 -25.93
CA SER A 366 -41.61 42.07 -25.80
C SER A 366 -41.94 42.37 -24.34
N GLY A 367 -41.04 42.08 -23.40
CA GLY A 367 -41.30 42.17 -21.97
C GLY A 367 -41.95 40.92 -21.40
N GLY A 368 -42.12 40.88 -20.09
CA GLY A 368 -42.66 39.68 -19.42
C GLY A 368 -42.41 39.67 -17.89
N LEU A 369 -42.69 38.56 -17.30
CA LEU A 369 -42.50 38.35 -15.87
C LEU A 369 -41.46 37.28 -15.58
N VAL A 370 -40.50 37.59 -14.71
CA VAL A 370 -39.60 36.63 -14.07
C VAL A 370 -39.96 36.52 -12.60
N SER A 371 -40.28 35.32 -12.16
CA SER A 371 -40.63 35.03 -10.75
C SER A 371 -39.58 34.17 -10.06
N LEU A 372 -38.95 34.70 -9.01
CA LEU A 372 -38.06 33.97 -8.17
C LEU A 372 -38.83 33.40 -6.96
N ASN A 373 -39.02 32.08 -6.91
CA ASN A 373 -39.75 31.41 -5.84
C ASN A 373 -38.78 30.60 -4.97
N VAL A 374 -38.87 30.82 -3.64
CA VAL A 374 -38.04 30.09 -2.67
C VAL A 374 -38.91 29.20 -1.82
N SER A 375 -38.53 27.98 -1.65
CA SER A 375 -39.20 26.98 -0.80
C SER A 375 -38.22 26.04 -0.14
N SER A 376 -38.59 25.49 1.01
CA SER A 376 -37.81 24.41 1.65
C SER A 376 -38.38 23.06 1.24
N GLY A 377 -37.51 22.07 1.01
CA GLY A 377 -37.88 20.71 0.67
C GLY A 377 -37.02 19.68 1.39
N PRO A 378 -37.33 18.39 1.25
CA PRO A 378 -36.60 17.29 1.92
C PRO A 378 -35.11 17.23 1.58
N MET A 379 -34.71 17.73 0.40
CA MET A 379 -33.33 17.73 -0.11
C MET A 379 -32.60 19.06 0.10
N GLY A 380 -33.24 20.06 0.73
CA GLY A 380 -32.64 21.37 0.97
C GLY A 380 -33.49 22.55 0.50
N LEU A 381 -32.86 23.69 0.36
CA LEU A 381 -33.47 24.92 -0.13
C LEU A 381 -33.65 24.87 -1.63
N LYS A 382 -34.85 25.05 -2.13
CA LYS A 382 -35.16 25.10 -3.55
C LYS A 382 -35.43 26.54 -3.95
N ILE A 383 -34.66 27.04 -4.90
CA ILE A 383 -34.88 28.33 -5.58
C ILE A 383 -35.32 28.02 -7.03
N THR A 384 -36.41 28.59 -7.43
CA THR A 384 -37.00 28.39 -8.76
C THR A 384 -37.08 29.75 -9.48
N VAL A 385 -36.61 29.79 -10.71
CA VAL A 385 -36.74 30.95 -11.60
C VAL A 385 -37.68 30.58 -12.74
N ASP A 386 -38.85 31.25 -12.76
CA ASP A 386 -39.88 31.06 -13.75
C ASP A 386 -39.89 32.27 -14.71
N ASP A 387 -39.97 32.04 -16.01
CA ASP A 387 -40.12 33.06 -17.06
C ASP A 387 -41.38 32.81 -17.89
N THR A 388 -41.91 33.90 -18.45
CA THR A 388 -43.03 33.87 -19.41
C THR A 388 -42.59 34.00 -20.85
N GLY A 389 -41.36 33.59 -21.17
CA GLY A 389 -40.74 33.73 -22.48
C GLY A 389 -41.19 32.69 -23.51
N THR A 390 -40.45 32.58 -24.61
CA THR A 390 -40.74 31.69 -25.74
C THR A 390 -40.65 30.21 -25.39
N GLY A 391 -40.09 29.86 -24.24
CA GLY A 391 -39.90 28.46 -23.80
C GLY A 391 -38.83 27.72 -24.60
N ILE A 392 -38.61 26.45 -24.25
CA ILE A 392 -37.59 25.58 -24.82
C ILE A 392 -38.28 24.34 -25.43
N ALA A 393 -37.89 23.96 -26.64
CA ALA A 393 -38.42 22.75 -27.27
C ALA A 393 -37.98 21.50 -26.49
N GLU A 394 -38.84 20.50 -26.39
CA GLU A 394 -38.62 19.27 -25.62
C GLU A 394 -37.34 18.55 -26.07
N LYS A 395 -37.03 18.52 -27.36
CA LYS A 395 -35.83 17.94 -27.96
C LYS A 395 -34.53 18.60 -27.45
N ASP A 396 -34.58 19.86 -27.07
CA ASP A 396 -33.42 20.68 -26.68
C ASP A 396 -33.14 20.60 -25.16
N LEU A 397 -34.17 20.32 -24.35
CA LEU A 397 -34.07 20.25 -22.90
C LEU A 397 -32.91 19.36 -22.35
N PRO A 398 -32.57 18.20 -22.92
CA PRO A 398 -31.46 17.40 -22.46
C PRO A 398 -30.08 18.05 -22.61
N PHE A 399 -29.96 19.03 -23.51
CA PHE A 399 -28.69 19.59 -23.95
C PHE A 399 -28.45 21.03 -23.48
N ILE A 400 -29.45 21.70 -22.88
CA ILE A 400 -29.37 23.13 -22.51
C ILE A 400 -28.27 23.45 -21.49
N PHE A 401 -27.81 22.46 -20.74
CA PHE A 401 -26.70 22.61 -19.80
C PHE A 401 -25.34 22.22 -20.39
N ASP A 402 -25.31 21.77 -21.66
CA ASP A 402 -24.07 21.47 -22.36
C ASP A 402 -23.38 22.76 -22.80
N ARG A 403 -22.05 22.74 -22.79
CA ARG A 403 -21.23 23.89 -23.14
C ARG A 403 -21.47 24.28 -24.62
N PHE A 404 -21.59 25.58 -24.86
CA PHE A 404 -21.85 26.17 -26.20
C PHE A 404 -23.15 25.69 -26.87
N TYR A 405 -24.02 25.03 -26.12
CA TYR A 405 -25.32 24.68 -26.63
C TYR A 405 -26.22 25.93 -26.58
N HIS A 406 -26.69 26.38 -27.73
CA HIS A 406 -27.68 27.44 -27.86
C HIS A 406 -28.77 26.97 -28.84
N GLY A 407 -30.00 27.15 -28.48
CA GLY A 407 -31.16 26.97 -29.35
C GLY A 407 -31.28 28.17 -30.34
N SER A 408 -32.45 28.31 -30.96
CA SER A 408 -32.73 29.41 -31.91
C SER A 408 -32.68 30.83 -31.31
N GLY A 409 -32.50 31.00 -30.01
CA GLY A 409 -32.58 32.29 -29.29
C GLY A 409 -31.29 33.10 -29.16
N GLY A 410 -30.19 32.67 -29.73
CA GLY A 410 -28.91 33.41 -29.75
C GLY A 410 -28.28 33.63 -28.36
N GLY A 411 -27.10 33.19 -28.20
CA GLY A 411 -26.31 33.34 -26.95
C GLY A 411 -25.09 32.43 -27.00
N LEU A 412 -24.14 32.58 -26.10
CA LEU A 412 -22.90 31.80 -26.11
C LEU A 412 -23.06 30.34 -25.64
N GLY A 413 -24.23 29.97 -25.10
CA GLY A 413 -24.44 28.63 -24.55
C GLY A 413 -23.60 28.31 -23.33
N ILE A 414 -23.00 29.30 -22.65
CA ILE A 414 -22.10 29.09 -21.48
C ILE A 414 -22.85 29.35 -20.17
N GLY A 415 -23.83 30.25 -20.15
CA GLY A 415 -24.50 30.69 -18.91
C GLY A 415 -25.15 29.55 -18.11
N LEU A 416 -25.89 28.63 -18.77
CA LEU A 416 -26.53 27.51 -18.10
C LEU A 416 -25.50 26.43 -17.69
N THR A 417 -24.40 26.31 -18.41
CA THR A 417 -23.27 25.45 -17.99
C THR A 417 -22.65 25.96 -16.70
N ILE A 418 -22.43 27.30 -16.60
CA ILE A 418 -21.95 27.92 -15.34
C ILE A 418 -22.90 27.66 -14.19
N VAL A 419 -24.23 27.80 -14.40
CA VAL A 419 -25.24 27.48 -13.42
C VAL A 419 -25.08 26.05 -12.92
N LYS A 420 -24.98 25.08 -13.82
CA LYS A 420 -24.82 23.66 -13.47
C LYS A 420 -23.55 23.40 -12.65
N GLU A 421 -22.39 23.88 -13.14
CA GLU A 421 -21.09 23.69 -12.48
C GLU A 421 -21.08 24.31 -11.06
N LEU A 422 -21.61 25.52 -10.90
CA LEU A 422 -21.65 26.19 -9.60
C LEU A 422 -22.65 25.54 -8.64
N VAL A 423 -23.81 25.09 -9.11
CA VAL A 423 -24.79 24.39 -8.29
C VAL A 423 -24.24 23.03 -7.83
N GLU A 424 -23.59 22.27 -8.74
CA GLU A 424 -22.94 21.01 -8.40
C GLU A 424 -21.76 21.22 -7.42
N ALA A 425 -21.01 22.31 -7.54
CA ALA A 425 -19.95 22.68 -6.58
C ALA A 425 -20.49 22.95 -5.17
N HIS A 426 -21.69 23.49 -5.08
CA HIS A 426 -22.39 23.64 -3.79
C HIS A 426 -22.95 22.32 -3.23
N GLY A 427 -22.84 21.21 -3.99
CA GLY A 427 -23.45 19.91 -3.65
C GLY A 427 -24.94 19.85 -3.96
N GLY A 428 -25.41 20.78 -4.79
CA GLY A 428 -26.80 20.91 -5.20
C GLY A 428 -27.13 20.21 -6.51
N LYS A 429 -28.35 20.42 -6.99
CA LYS A 429 -28.87 19.92 -8.26
C LYS A 429 -29.64 20.99 -9.00
N VAL A 430 -29.49 21.07 -10.34
CA VAL A 430 -30.30 21.95 -11.20
C VAL A 430 -31.17 21.12 -12.14
N GLU A 431 -32.41 21.57 -12.33
CA GLU A 431 -33.37 20.98 -13.24
C GLU A 431 -34.07 22.07 -14.06
N ALA A 432 -34.45 21.76 -15.28
CA ALA A 432 -35.24 22.64 -16.13
C ALA A 432 -36.52 21.93 -16.59
N LYS A 433 -37.62 22.70 -16.63
CA LYS A 433 -38.88 22.31 -17.25
C LYS A 433 -39.35 23.48 -18.13
N SER A 434 -39.78 23.20 -19.35
CA SER A 434 -40.25 24.25 -20.27
C SER A 434 -41.33 23.70 -21.19
N ILE A 435 -42.18 24.60 -21.63
CA ILE A 435 -43.17 24.34 -22.66
C ILE A 435 -43.02 25.45 -23.70
N LEU A 436 -42.78 25.04 -24.94
CA LEU A 436 -42.62 25.99 -26.04
C LEU A 436 -43.85 26.92 -26.16
N GLY A 437 -43.63 28.24 -26.20
CA GLY A 437 -44.66 29.28 -26.22
C GLY A 437 -45.26 29.63 -24.86
N LYS A 438 -44.85 28.97 -23.72
CA LYS A 438 -45.40 29.25 -22.39
C LYS A 438 -44.37 29.64 -21.34
N GLY A 439 -43.06 29.59 -21.69
CA GLY A 439 -41.97 29.96 -20.81
C GLY A 439 -41.24 28.75 -20.23
N SER A 440 -40.28 29.02 -19.35
CA SER A 440 -39.41 28.04 -18.74
C SER A 440 -39.37 28.15 -17.24
N ARG A 441 -39.02 27.05 -16.57
CA ARG A 441 -38.80 26.93 -15.13
C ARG A 441 -37.48 26.29 -14.88
N PHE A 442 -36.56 27.00 -14.23
CA PHE A 442 -35.29 26.48 -13.75
C PHE A 442 -35.35 26.34 -12.25
N SER A 443 -35.04 25.16 -11.72
CA SER A 443 -35.06 24.87 -10.31
C SER A 443 -33.65 24.48 -9.85
N ILE A 444 -33.11 25.18 -8.84
CA ILE A 444 -31.87 24.80 -8.17
C ILE A 444 -32.19 24.33 -6.76
N VAL A 445 -31.59 23.25 -6.32
CA VAL A 445 -31.73 22.72 -4.98
C VAL A 445 -30.34 22.74 -4.34
N LEU A 446 -30.22 23.49 -3.23
CA LEU A 446 -28.98 23.58 -2.46
C LEU A 446 -29.15 22.82 -1.15
N PRO A 447 -28.18 21.95 -0.74
CA PRO A 447 -28.27 21.29 0.53
C PRO A 447 -28.23 22.31 1.65
N THR A 448 -29.20 22.29 2.52
CA THR A 448 -29.17 23.03 3.78
C THR A 448 -28.33 22.24 4.75
N GLY A 449 -27.14 22.68 5.08
CA GLY A 449 -26.36 22.12 6.19
C GLY A 449 -27.22 22.15 7.44
N GLY A 450 -27.76 21.00 7.85
CA GLY A 450 -28.56 20.75 9.06
C GLY A 450 -29.43 21.93 9.55
N VAL A 451 -30.61 22.14 8.94
CA VAL A 451 -31.62 23.07 9.52
C VAL A 451 -32.20 22.41 10.76
N HIS A 452 -31.72 22.77 11.93
CA HIS A 452 -32.59 22.75 13.10
C HIS A 452 -33.61 23.88 12.94
N ASN A 453 -34.85 23.51 12.71
CA ASN A 453 -35.99 24.40 12.95
C ASN A 453 -35.91 24.91 14.39
N SER A 454 -35.48 26.15 14.59
CA SER A 454 -35.70 26.90 15.83
C SER A 454 -37.11 27.49 15.79
N SER A 455 -38.08 26.60 15.92
CA SER A 455 -39.48 26.98 16.24
C SER A 455 -40.00 26.00 17.27
N GLN A 456 -39.68 26.27 18.53
CA GLN A 456 -40.55 26.05 19.69
C GLN A 456 -40.45 27.26 20.62
#